data_088e5371beced2d963401bf1557b19bb
#
_entry.id   088e5371beced2d963401bf1557b19bb
#
_cell.length_a   1.000
_cell.length_b   1.000
_cell.length_c   1.000
_cell.angle_alpha   90.00
_cell.angle_beta   90.00
_cell.angle_gamma   90.00
#
_symmetry.space_group_name_H-M   'P 1'
#
loop_
_entity.id
_entity.type
_entity.pdbx_description
1 polymer ?
#
loop_
_entity_poly.entity_id
_entity_poly.type
_entity_poly.pdbx_seq_one_letter_code
_entity_poly.pdbx_strand_id
1 'polypeptide(L)'
;MNKPPIKLAICGKLRSGKDTASQYLTLFYDFHPFAFADPLKRYLHEIFPHVPREPKPRALYQAFGQKLREIDPDVWINLTMRQIDDYLRLHPCECGGSALKPRVVVTDCRQQNEYDRLRTEGFVFVRINADDELRIKRALEAGDDFTVHDLAHETELLVDSFDVDYEVDNNGTTTELYAQLDVIMTALGVTANGHSE
;
A
#
# COMPACT_ATOMS: atom_id res chain seq x y z
N MET A 1 12.80 25.37 8.91
CA MET A 1 13.33 24.01 8.67
C MET A 1 12.29 23.28 7.86
N ASN A 2 12.67 22.78 6.67
CA ASN A 2 11.77 21.95 5.88
C ASN A 2 11.52 20.64 6.64
N LYS A 3 10.28 20.41 7.03
CA LYS A 3 9.94 19.11 7.60
C LYS A 3 9.95 18.06 6.47
N PRO A 4 10.48 16.84 6.68
CA PRO A 4 10.56 15.82 5.66
C PRO A 4 9.15 15.42 5.13
N PRO A 5 9.07 14.81 3.92
CA PRO A 5 7.83 14.24 3.41
C PRO A 5 7.30 13.17 4.38
N ILE A 6 5.98 12.95 4.37
CA ILE A 6 5.37 11.90 5.17
C ILE A 6 5.22 10.67 4.30
N LYS A 7 5.84 9.59 4.73
CA LYS A 7 5.91 8.31 4.02
C LYS A 7 5.23 7.24 4.86
N LEU A 8 4.15 6.65 4.35
CA LEU A 8 3.44 5.54 5.00
C LEU A 8 3.60 4.25 4.19
N ALA A 9 3.64 3.13 4.89
CA ALA A 9 3.50 1.80 4.32
C ALA A 9 2.33 1.08 5.00
N ILE A 10 1.36 0.65 4.22
CA ILE A 10 0.24 -0.16 4.70
C ILE A 10 0.56 -1.62 4.44
N CYS A 11 0.49 -2.43 5.48
CA CYS A 11 0.58 -3.88 5.37
C CYS A 11 -0.65 -4.54 6.01
N GLY A 12 -0.81 -5.83 5.78
CA GLY A 12 -1.95 -6.60 6.29
C GLY A 12 -2.33 -7.71 5.31
N LYS A 13 -3.04 -8.69 5.78
CA LYS A 13 -3.45 -9.87 5.01
C LYS A 13 -4.44 -9.54 3.90
N LEU A 14 -4.68 -10.51 3.01
CA LEU A 14 -5.70 -10.41 1.96
C LEU A 14 -7.07 -10.05 2.59
N ARG A 15 -7.77 -9.08 2.00
CA ARG A 15 -9.11 -8.61 2.45
C ARG A 15 -9.15 -8.03 3.88
N SER A 16 -8.02 -7.65 4.46
CA SER A 16 -8.01 -6.95 5.75
C SER A 16 -8.55 -5.50 5.67
N GLY A 17 -8.66 -4.90 4.47
CA GLY A 17 -9.17 -3.54 4.29
C GLY A 17 -8.10 -2.49 3.93
N LYS A 18 -6.91 -2.93 3.52
CA LYS A 18 -5.82 -2.02 3.09
C LYS A 18 -6.24 -1.03 2.00
N ASP A 19 -7.01 -1.51 1.01
CA ASP A 19 -7.45 -0.66 -0.10
C ASP A 19 -8.40 0.44 0.39
N THR A 20 -9.32 0.12 1.31
CA THR A 20 -10.21 1.08 1.95
C THR A 20 -9.43 2.11 2.76
N ALA A 21 -8.46 1.66 3.55
CA ALA A 21 -7.58 2.55 4.33
C ALA A 21 -6.76 3.47 3.41
N SER A 22 -6.15 2.93 2.36
CA SER A 22 -5.39 3.71 1.38
C SER A 22 -6.27 4.74 0.66
N GLN A 23 -7.46 4.35 0.24
CA GLN A 23 -8.41 5.25 -0.40
C GLN A 23 -8.83 6.39 0.54
N TYR A 24 -9.08 6.09 1.81
CA TYR A 24 -9.38 7.10 2.82
C TYR A 24 -8.23 8.11 2.98
N LEU A 25 -6.99 7.63 3.13
CA LEU A 25 -5.81 8.49 3.23
C LEU A 25 -5.59 9.35 1.97
N THR A 26 -5.88 8.80 0.80
CA THR A 26 -5.79 9.55 -0.46
C THR A 26 -6.83 10.66 -0.52
N LEU A 27 -8.09 10.38 -0.18
CA LEU A 27 -9.19 11.33 -0.32
C LEU A 27 -9.18 12.44 0.75
N PHE A 28 -8.86 12.08 2.00
CA PHE A 28 -8.99 13.00 3.12
C PHE A 28 -7.66 13.60 3.60
N TYR A 29 -6.54 12.97 3.23
CA TYR A 29 -5.22 13.37 3.70
C TYR A 29 -4.19 13.58 2.57
N ASP A 30 -4.59 13.63 1.30
CA ASP A 30 -3.74 13.84 0.13
C ASP A 30 -2.52 12.90 0.02
N PHE A 31 -2.65 11.67 0.50
CA PHE A 31 -1.61 10.70 0.26
C PHE A 31 -1.64 10.21 -1.20
N HIS A 32 -0.49 10.27 -1.87
CA HIS A 32 -0.35 9.67 -3.19
C HIS A 32 0.00 8.18 -3.05
N PRO A 33 -0.85 7.27 -3.56
CA PRO A 33 -0.64 5.83 -3.41
C PRO A 33 0.38 5.31 -4.42
N PHE A 34 1.22 4.37 -3.95
CA PHE A 34 2.14 3.57 -4.75
C PHE A 34 1.98 2.10 -4.40
N ALA A 35 2.21 1.21 -5.37
CA ALA A 35 2.23 -0.23 -5.15
C ALA A 35 3.39 -0.87 -5.91
N PHE A 36 4.07 -1.85 -5.30
CA PHE A 36 5.13 -2.62 -5.96
C PHE A 36 4.61 -3.40 -7.17
N ALA A 37 3.31 -3.74 -7.16
CA ALA A 37 2.66 -4.39 -8.30
C ALA A 37 2.39 -3.46 -9.49
N ASP A 38 2.43 -2.14 -9.34
CA ASP A 38 2.07 -1.23 -10.43
C ASP A 38 3.10 -1.19 -11.56
N PRO A 39 4.41 -1.06 -11.33
CA PRO A 39 5.40 -1.19 -12.39
C PRO A 39 5.36 -2.57 -13.05
N LEU A 40 5.11 -3.65 -12.30
CA LEU A 40 4.95 -5.00 -12.83
C LEU A 40 3.81 -5.07 -13.85
N LYS A 41 2.61 -4.61 -13.48
CA LYS A 41 1.44 -4.58 -14.36
C LYS A 41 1.69 -3.72 -15.59
N ARG A 42 2.28 -2.53 -15.40
CA ARG A 42 2.59 -1.62 -16.49
C ARG A 42 3.51 -2.28 -17.51
N TYR A 43 4.67 -2.79 -17.10
CA TYR A 43 5.64 -3.40 -18.00
C TYR A 43 5.10 -4.66 -18.68
N LEU A 44 4.32 -5.49 -17.97
CA LEU A 44 3.69 -6.65 -18.59
C LEU A 44 2.81 -6.22 -19.77
N HIS A 45 1.96 -5.22 -19.60
CA HIS A 45 1.07 -4.77 -20.66
C HIS A 45 1.76 -3.91 -21.73
N GLU A 46 2.91 -3.30 -21.44
CA GLU A 46 3.77 -2.67 -22.45
C GLU A 46 4.42 -3.72 -23.36
N ILE A 47 4.90 -4.83 -22.78
CA ILE A 47 5.54 -5.91 -23.52
C ILE A 47 4.49 -6.79 -24.23
N PHE A 48 3.36 -7.04 -23.59
CA PHE A 48 2.28 -7.89 -24.08
C PHE A 48 0.95 -7.12 -24.19
N PRO A 49 0.82 -6.18 -25.14
CA PRO A 49 -0.35 -5.30 -25.24
C PRO A 49 -1.64 -6.06 -25.61
N HIS A 50 -1.53 -7.28 -26.12
CA HIS A 50 -2.65 -8.16 -26.46
C HIS A 50 -3.28 -8.86 -25.24
N VAL A 51 -2.61 -8.85 -24.09
CA VAL A 51 -3.15 -9.47 -22.86
C VAL A 51 -4.25 -8.54 -22.29
N PRO A 52 -5.48 -9.05 -22.09
CA PRO A 52 -6.55 -8.23 -21.53
C PRO A 52 -6.25 -7.89 -20.06
N ARG A 53 -6.69 -6.70 -19.63
CA ARG A 53 -6.57 -6.27 -18.22
C ARG A 53 -7.70 -6.85 -17.35
N GLU A 54 -8.85 -7.12 -17.96
CA GLU A 54 -10.02 -7.73 -17.31
C GLU A 54 -10.50 -8.95 -18.12
N PRO A 55 -10.78 -10.08 -17.45
CA PRO A 55 -10.51 -10.34 -16.03
C PRO A 55 -9.01 -10.27 -15.74
N LYS A 56 -8.63 -9.89 -14.50
CA LYS A 56 -7.22 -9.73 -14.11
C LYS A 56 -6.42 -11.00 -14.38
N PRO A 57 -5.36 -10.96 -15.21
CA PRO A 57 -4.55 -12.13 -15.55
C PRO A 57 -3.59 -12.49 -14.40
N ARG A 58 -4.12 -12.90 -13.24
CA ARG A 58 -3.38 -13.10 -11.98
C ARG A 58 -2.18 -14.03 -12.16
N ALA A 59 -2.39 -15.21 -12.80
CA ALA A 59 -1.32 -16.18 -13.02
C ALA A 59 -0.17 -15.59 -13.86
N LEU A 60 -0.49 -14.77 -14.86
CA LEU A 60 0.51 -14.14 -15.69
C LEU A 60 1.28 -13.05 -14.94
N TYR A 61 0.60 -12.23 -14.10
CA TYR A 61 1.26 -11.26 -13.22
C TYR A 61 2.23 -11.95 -12.26
N GLN A 62 1.80 -13.05 -11.63
CA GLN A 62 2.65 -13.83 -10.72
C GLN A 62 3.87 -14.40 -11.45
N ALA A 63 3.68 -15.07 -12.60
CA ALA A 63 4.77 -15.65 -13.37
C ALA A 63 5.76 -14.59 -13.86
N PHE A 64 5.28 -13.48 -14.42
CA PHE A 64 6.10 -12.38 -14.90
C PHE A 64 6.87 -11.72 -13.74
N GLY A 65 6.18 -11.45 -12.63
CA GLY A 65 6.78 -10.84 -11.45
C GLY A 65 7.88 -11.72 -10.86
N GLN A 66 7.62 -13.03 -10.75
CA GLN A 66 8.59 -13.98 -10.20
C GLN A 66 9.81 -14.15 -11.10
N LYS A 67 9.61 -14.24 -12.44
CA LYS A 67 10.72 -14.38 -13.37
C LYS A 67 11.69 -13.20 -13.33
N LEU A 68 11.20 -11.99 -13.17
CA LEU A 68 12.08 -10.84 -13.04
C LEU A 68 12.77 -10.75 -11.67
N ARG A 69 12.12 -11.22 -10.58
CA ARG A 69 12.76 -11.36 -9.27
C ARG A 69 13.87 -12.42 -9.25
N GLU A 70 13.80 -13.45 -10.10
CA GLU A 70 14.89 -14.41 -10.24
C GLU A 70 16.18 -13.78 -10.83
N ILE A 71 16.03 -12.70 -11.61
CA ILE A 71 17.16 -11.93 -12.18
C ILE A 71 17.62 -10.85 -11.20
N ASP A 72 16.69 -10.08 -10.64
CA ASP A 72 16.93 -9.05 -9.63
C ASP A 72 15.79 -9.10 -8.59
N PRO A 73 16.06 -9.61 -7.37
CA PRO A 73 15.05 -9.72 -6.31
C PRO A 73 14.38 -8.38 -5.97
N ASP A 74 15.07 -7.28 -6.16
CA ASP A 74 14.61 -5.93 -5.80
C ASP A 74 14.09 -5.13 -7.01
N VAL A 75 13.91 -5.75 -8.16
CA VAL A 75 13.50 -5.06 -9.41
C VAL A 75 12.25 -4.17 -9.22
N TRP A 76 11.21 -4.72 -8.59
CA TRP A 76 9.96 -3.98 -8.37
C TRP A 76 10.09 -2.92 -7.30
N ILE A 77 10.89 -3.19 -6.27
CA ILE A 77 11.23 -2.24 -5.22
C ILE A 77 11.97 -1.05 -5.82
N ASN A 78 13.03 -1.30 -6.58
CA ASN A 78 13.85 -0.25 -7.20
C ASN A 78 13.03 0.63 -8.16
N LEU A 79 12.12 0.02 -8.94
CA LEU A 79 11.24 0.76 -9.84
C LEU A 79 10.23 1.62 -9.08
N THR A 80 9.60 1.08 -8.04
CA THR A 80 8.63 1.83 -7.22
C THR A 80 9.32 2.95 -6.44
N MET A 81 10.47 2.69 -5.82
CA MET A 81 11.21 3.72 -5.09
C MET A 81 11.64 4.87 -6.01
N ARG A 82 12.06 4.58 -7.25
CA ARG A 82 12.35 5.62 -8.25
C ARG A 82 11.11 6.47 -8.56
N GLN A 83 9.93 5.84 -8.70
CA GLN A 83 8.68 6.59 -8.92
C GLN A 83 8.33 7.48 -7.72
N ILE A 84 8.53 7.00 -6.50
CA ILE A 84 8.33 7.79 -5.29
C ILE A 84 9.30 8.98 -5.25
N ASP A 85 10.57 8.76 -5.54
CA ASP A 85 11.58 9.82 -5.58
C ASP A 85 11.27 10.88 -6.64
N ASP A 86 10.85 10.45 -7.83
CA ASP A 86 10.42 11.35 -8.91
C ASP A 86 9.19 12.16 -8.49
N TYR A 87 8.21 11.53 -7.85
CA TYR A 87 7.04 12.22 -7.32
C TYR A 87 7.42 13.27 -6.27
N LEU A 88 8.23 12.90 -5.28
CA LEU A 88 8.67 13.81 -4.21
C LEU A 88 9.51 14.97 -4.75
N ARG A 89 10.29 14.74 -5.80
CA ARG A 89 11.10 15.78 -6.47
C ARG A 89 10.24 16.76 -7.26
N LEU A 90 9.20 16.26 -7.92
CA LEU A 90 8.28 17.07 -8.74
C LEU A 90 7.26 17.85 -7.89
N HIS A 91 7.05 17.42 -6.65
CA HIS A 91 6.14 18.06 -5.69
C HIS A 91 6.93 18.56 -4.47
N PRO A 92 7.92 19.47 -4.65
CA PRO A 92 8.69 19.98 -3.54
C PRO A 92 7.77 20.76 -2.58
N CYS A 93 8.08 20.70 -1.28
CA CYS A 93 7.42 21.53 -0.31
C CYS A 93 7.76 23.00 -0.62
N GLU A 94 6.82 23.77 -1.14
CA GLU A 94 7.02 25.20 -1.36
C GLU A 94 7.08 25.94 -0.02
N CYS A 95 8.29 26.39 0.32
CA CYS A 95 8.53 27.17 1.52
C CYS A 95 8.04 28.60 1.30
N GLY A 96 6.87 28.93 1.84
CA GLY A 96 6.37 30.32 1.83
C GLY A 96 4.86 30.50 1.74
N GLY A 97 4.11 29.44 1.58
CA GLY A 97 2.65 29.45 1.59
C GLY A 97 2.11 28.13 2.11
N SER A 98 0.82 28.01 2.26
CA SER A 98 0.07 26.85 2.77
C SER A 98 0.22 25.55 1.96
N ALA A 99 1.34 25.34 1.26
CA ALA A 99 1.58 24.13 0.50
C ALA A 99 1.76 22.93 1.44
N LEU A 100 0.90 21.96 1.31
CA LEU A 100 0.96 20.70 2.03
C LEU A 100 2.22 19.93 1.60
N LYS A 101 2.89 19.31 2.56
CA LYS A 101 4.04 18.45 2.26
C LYS A 101 3.59 17.28 1.42
N PRO A 102 4.42 16.83 0.47
CA PRO A 102 4.11 15.63 -0.27
C PRO A 102 3.99 14.44 0.69
N ARG A 103 2.91 13.70 0.54
CA ARG A 103 2.55 12.54 1.34
C ARG A 103 2.45 11.35 0.41
N VAL A 104 3.12 10.28 0.76
CA VAL A 104 3.11 9.05 -0.06
C VAL A 104 2.73 7.86 0.80
N VAL A 105 1.99 6.91 0.21
CA VAL A 105 1.63 5.66 0.86
C VAL A 105 1.90 4.48 -0.08
N VAL A 106 2.69 3.50 0.40
CA VAL A 106 2.85 2.20 -0.25
C VAL A 106 1.80 1.24 0.30
N THR A 107 1.03 0.59 -0.58
CA THR A 107 -0.22 -0.10 -0.21
C THR A 107 -0.14 -1.62 -0.23
N ASP A 108 0.94 -2.20 -0.74
CA ASP A 108 1.05 -3.64 -1.00
C ASP A 108 2.35 -4.28 -0.50
N CYS A 109 2.94 -3.75 0.58
CA CYS A 109 4.12 -4.34 1.22
C CYS A 109 3.79 -5.74 1.77
N ARG A 110 4.49 -6.78 1.25
CA ARG A 110 4.24 -8.18 1.59
C ARG A 110 5.49 -9.03 1.75
N GLN A 111 6.66 -8.58 1.26
CA GLN A 111 7.90 -9.33 1.29
C GLN A 111 8.90 -8.69 2.26
N GLN A 112 9.82 -9.48 2.80
CA GLN A 112 10.80 -8.99 3.75
C GLN A 112 11.71 -7.91 3.15
N ASN A 113 12.19 -8.08 1.92
CA ASN A 113 13.03 -7.08 1.26
C ASN A 113 12.26 -5.77 0.95
N GLU A 114 10.95 -5.85 0.67
CA GLU A 114 10.09 -4.66 0.54
C GLU A 114 10.00 -3.91 1.88
N TYR A 115 9.73 -4.65 2.97
CA TYR A 115 9.69 -4.10 4.32
C TYR A 115 11.02 -3.46 4.72
N ASP A 116 12.14 -4.17 4.55
CA ASP A 116 13.48 -3.69 4.94
C ASP A 116 13.84 -2.40 4.17
N ARG A 117 13.53 -2.35 2.87
CA ARG A 117 13.77 -1.17 2.06
C ARG A 117 12.94 0.01 2.54
N LEU A 118 11.64 -0.16 2.74
CA LEU A 118 10.76 0.92 3.21
C LEU A 118 11.15 1.41 4.61
N ARG A 119 11.56 0.51 5.52
CA ARG A 119 12.10 0.90 6.83
C ARG A 119 13.35 1.76 6.72
N THR A 120 14.29 1.36 5.88
CA THR A 120 15.53 2.12 5.62
C THR A 120 15.23 3.51 5.06
N GLU A 121 14.19 3.64 4.25
CA GLU A 121 13.74 4.91 3.65
C GLU A 121 12.88 5.76 4.60
N GLY A 122 12.66 5.32 5.84
CA GLY A 122 11.93 6.05 6.87
C GLY A 122 10.41 6.05 6.71
N PHE A 123 9.84 4.99 6.14
CA PHE A 123 8.40 4.82 6.13
C PHE A 123 7.86 4.42 7.51
N VAL A 124 6.73 5.00 7.88
CA VAL A 124 5.93 4.61 9.05
C VAL A 124 4.99 3.49 8.63
N PHE A 125 5.01 2.39 9.36
CA PHE A 125 4.21 1.21 9.03
C PHE A 125 2.90 1.16 9.78
N VAL A 126 1.82 0.92 9.05
CA VAL A 126 0.47 0.73 9.58
C VAL A 126 -0.04 -0.63 9.15
N ARG A 127 -0.27 -1.54 10.11
CA ARG A 127 -0.88 -2.85 9.85
C ARG A 127 -2.39 -2.75 9.99
N ILE A 128 -3.11 -3.21 8.97
CA ILE A 128 -4.57 -3.34 9.02
C ILE A 128 -4.91 -4.79 9.32
N ASN A 129 -5.49 -5.04 10.47
CA ASN A 129 -5.91 -6.34 10.96
C ASN A 129 -7.40 -6.56 10.73
N ALA A 130 -7.77 -7.79 10.37
CA ALA A 130 -9.14 -8.27 10.38
C ALA A 130 -9.12 -9.79 10.59
N ASP A 131 -10.12 -10.30 11.29
CA ASP A 131 -10.26 -11.72 11.58
C ASP A 131 -10.40 -12.55 10.31
N ASP A 132 -9.86 -13.75 10.34
CA ASP A 132 -9.82 -14.65 9.19
C ASP A 132 -11.23 -14.95 8.64
N GLU A 133 -12.21 -15.16 9.52
CA GLU A 133 -13.60 -15.39 9.12
C GLU A 133 -14.17 -14.20 8.34
N LEU A 134 -13.91 -12.99 8.82
CA LEU A 134 -14.36 -11.77 8.16
C LEU A 134 -13.66 -11.55 6.82
N ARG A 135 -12.35 -11.82 6.73
CA ARG A 135 -11.58 -11.72 5.50
C ARG A 135 -12.08 -12.69 4.43
N ILE A 136 -12.36 -13.95 4.83
CA ILE A 136 -12.93 -14.98 3.97
C ILE A 136 -14.31 -14.54 3.46
N LYS A 137 -15.18 -14.05 4.36
CA LYS A 137 -16.50 -13.53 3.99
C LYS A 137 -16.39 -12.41 2.95
N ARG A 138 -15.52 -11.42 3.18
CA ARG A 138 -15.26 -10.30 2.27
C ARG A 138 -14.73 -10.78 0.91
N ALA A 139 -13.91 -11.81 0.87
CA ALA A 139 -13.37 -12.37 -0.35
C ALA A 139 -14.47 -13.07 -1.18
N LEU A 140 -15.36 -13.82 -0.53
CA LEU A 140 -16.51 -14.47 -1.17
C LEU A 140 -17.50 -13.45 -1.73
N GLU A 141 -17.84 -12.42 -0.95
CA GLU A 141 -18.74 -11.33 -1.38
C GLU A 141 -18.20 -10.53 -2.58
N ALA A 142 -16.88 -10.39 -2.66
CA ALA A 142 -16.22 -9.72 -3.79
C ALA A 142 -16.07 -10.61 -5.04
N GLY A 143 -16.47 -11.88 -4.98
CA GLY A 143 -16.29 -12.83 -6.07
C GLY A 143 -14.81 -13.11 -6.40
N ASP A 144 -13.93 -13.02 -5.40
CA ASP A 144 -12.54 -13.38 -5.60
C ASP A 144 -12.40 -14.87 -5.88
N ASP A 145 -11.68 -15.17 -6.94
CA ASP A 145 -11.20 -16.53 -7.18
C ASP A 145 -9.96 -16.76 -6.29
N PHE A 146 -10.19 -17.27 -5.09
CA PHE A 146 -9.14 -17.58 -4.12
C PHE A 146 -9.31 -19.01 -3.59
N THR A 147 -8.20 -19.61 -3.22
CA THR A 147 -8.16 -20.92 -2.58
C THR A 147 -7.77 -20.78 -1.10
N VAL A 148 -8.05 -21.81 -0.30
CA VAL A 148 -7.56 -21.88 1.09
C VAL A 148 -6.02 -21.78 1.12
N HIS A 149 -5.35 -22.23 0.06
CA HIS A 149 -3.91 -22.13 -0.11
C HIS A 149 -3.44 -20.66 -0.21
N ASP A 150 -4.21 -19.78 -0.83
CA ASP A 150 -3.88 -18.36 -0.93
C ASP A 150 -3.93 -17.65 0.43
N LEU A 151 -4.77 -18.12 1.35
CA LEU A 151 -4.84 -17.61 2.73
C LEU A 151 -3.66 -18.07 3.60
N ALA A 152 -3.07 -19.22 3.27
CA ALA A 152 -1.92 -19.80 3.96
C ALA A 152 -0.59 -19.50 3.24
N HIS A 153 -0.60 -18.65 2.20
CA HIS A 153 0.60 -18.33 1.45
C HIS A 153 1.66 -17.68 2.34
N GLU A 154 2.92 -18.02 2.12
CA GLU A 154 4.06 -17.54 2.93
C GLU A 154 4.07 -16.01 3.10
N THR A 155 3.73 -15.25 2.05
CA THR A 155 3.66 -13.77 2.12
C THR A 155 2.54 -13.25 3.01
N GLU A 156 1.46 -14.01 3.24
CA GLU A 156 0.39 -13.66 4.18
C GLU A 156 0.84 -13.88 5.64
N LEU A 157 1.71 -14.87 5.87
CA LEU A 157 2.28 -15.14 7.20
C LEU A 157 3.40 -14.15 7.54
N LEU A 158 4.21 -13.76 6.55
CA LEU A 158 5.30 -12.79 6.73
C LEU A 158 4.81 -11.42 7.22
N VAL A 159 3.64 -10.98 6.77
CA VAL A 159 3.08 -9.69 7.17
C VAL A 159 2.84 -9.60 8.68
N ASP A 160 2.52 -10.72 9.35
CA ASP A 160 2.34 -10.76 10.80
C ASP A 160 3.66 -10.57 11.56
N SER A 161 4.80 -10.93 10.95
CA SER A 161 6.12 -10.81 11.58
C SER A 161 6.75 -9.41 11.45
N PHE A 162 6.20 -8.51 10.64
CA PHE A 162 6.74 -7.17 10.49
C PHE A 162 6.59 -6.38 11.79
N ASP A 163 7.64 -5.69 12.20
CA ASP A 163 7.54 -4.70 13.26
C ASP A 163 6.87 -3.45 12.70
N VAL A 164 5.74 -3.03 13.27
CA VAL A 164 4.94 -1.92 12.76
C VAL A 164 4.77 -0.82 13.80
N ASP A 165 4.64 0.42 13.35
CA ASP A 165 4.50 1.57 14.23
C ASP A 165 3.07 1.69 14.77
N TYR A 166 2.09 1.24 13.97
CA TYR A 166 0.67 1.29 14.33
C TYR A 166 -0.06 0.04 13.85
N GLU A 167 -1.02 -0.38 14.65
CA GLU A 167 -1.99 -1.42 14.30
C GLU A 167 -3.40 -0.84 14.28
N VAL A 168 -4.19 -1.24 13.31
CA VAL A 168 -5.57 -0.83 13.10
C VAL A 168 -6.44 -2.07 13.02
N ASP A 169 -7.46 -2.12 13.87
CA ASP A 169 -8.46 -3.18 13.85
C ASP A 169 -9.60 -2.81 12.86
N ASN A 170 -9.84 -3.69 11.89
CA ASN A 170 -10.90 -3.55 10.90
C ASN A 170 -11.92 -4.70 10.99
N ASN A 171 -12.26 -5.11 12.21
CA ASN A 171 -13.33 -6.07 12.46
C ASN A 171 -14.70 -5.41 12.55
N GLY A 172 -14.75 -4.12 12.77
CA GLY A 172 -15.96 -3.32 12.90
C GLY A 172 -16.42 -2.65 11.61
N THR A 173 -16.94 -1.46 11.77
CA THR A 173 -17.46 -0.61 10.69
C THR A 173 -16.35 0.18 9.98
N THR A 174 -16.64 0.65 8.77
CA THR A 174 -15.73 1.55 8.04
C THR A 174 -15.49 2.86 8.80
N THR A 175 -16.49 3.35 9.54
CA THR A 175 -16.36 4.55 10.38
C THR A 175 -15.34 4.35 11.49
N GLU A 176 -15.33 3.18 12.13
CA GLU A 176 -14.34 2.84 13.17
C GLU A 176 -12.93 2.69 12.59
N LEU A 177 -12.81 2.12 11.39
CA LEU A 177 -11.53 2.09 10.67
C LEU A 177 -11.00 3.52 10.44
N TYR A 178 -11.84 4.42 9.92
CA TYR A 178 -11.46 5.80 9.64
C TYR A 178 -11.07 6.56 10.90
N ALA A 179 -11.82 6.39 11.99
CA ALA A 179 -11.49 7.04 13.26
C ALA A 179 -10.10 6.63 13.81
N GLN A 180 -9.72 5.35 13.65
CA GLN A 180 -8.38 4.90 14.03
C GLN A 180 -7.29 5.52 13.14
N LEU A 181 -7.53 5.65 11.83
CA LEU A 181 -6.62 6.32 10.91
C LEU A 181 -6.46 7.80 11.26
N ASP A 182 -7.54 8.49 11.63
CA ASP A 182 -7.51 9.90 12.07
C ASP A 182 -6.63 10.10 13.31
N VAL A 183 -6.68 9.18 14.27
CA VAL A 183 -5.79 9.18 15.44
C VAL A 183 -4.33 9.06 15.01
N ILE A 184 -4.02 8.16 14.08
CA ILE A 184 -2.66 8.00 13.55
C ILE A 184 -2.20 9.27 12.82
N MET A 185 -3.05 9.84 11.97
CA MET A 185 -2.73 11.07 11.24
C MET A 185 -2.46 12.23 12.22
N THR A 186 -3.27 12.35 13.27
CA THR A 186 -3.06 13.36 14.32
C THR A 186 -1.71 13.15 15.02
N ALA A 187 -1.35 11.91 15.37
CA ALA A 187 -0.07 11.60 16.00
C ALA A 187 1.13 11.93 15.09
N LEU A 188 0.98 11.79 13.76
CA LEU A 188 1.98 12.16 12.77
C LEU A 188 1.99 13.68 12.45
N GLY A 189 1.10 14.44 13.06
CA GLY A 189 0.95 15.88 12.81
C GLY A 189 0.42 16.20 11.40
N VAL A 190 -0.42 15.31 10.88
CA VAL A 190 -1.09 15.44 9.58
C VAL A 190 -2.52 15.90 9.82
N THR A 191 -2.91 16.99 9.19
CA THR A 191 -4.30 17.47 9.21
C THR A 191 -5.04 16.98 7.97
N ALA A 192 -6.30 16.63 8.15
CA ALA A 192 -7.21 16.37 7.03
C ALA A 192 -7.34 17.61 6.14
N ASN A 193 -7.58 17.39 4.86
CA ASN A 193 -7.95 18.48 3.97
C ASN A 193 -9.27 19.06 4.44
N GLY A 194 -9.29 20.35 4.76
CA GLY A 194 -10.53 21.00 5.14
C GLY A 194 -11.53 20.91 3.98
N HIS A 195 -12.53 20.06 4.12
CA HIS A 195 -13.79 20.35 3.48
C HIS A 195 -14.32 21.59 4.21
N SER A 196 -14.03 22.78 3.66
CA SER A 196 -14.80 23.98 4.00
C SER A 196 -16.24 23.65 3.67
N GLU A 197 -17.07 23.55 4.70
CA GLU A 197 -18.54 23.55 4.56
C GLU A 197 -19.00 24.75 3.74
#